data_6ef24b5270ca6522d8e601b7cccba07b
#
_entry.id   6ef24b5270ca6522d8e601b7cccba07b
#
_cell.length_a   1.000
_cell.length_b   1.000
_cell.length_c   1.000
_cell.angle_alpha   90.00
_cell.angle_beta   90.00
_cell.angle_gamma   90.00
#
_symmetry.space_group_name_H-M   'P 1'
#
loop_
_entity.id
_entity.type
_entity.pdbx_description
1 polymer ?
#
loop_
_entity_poly.entity_id
_entity_poly.type
_entity_poly.pdbx_seq_one_letter_code
_entity_poly.pdbx_strand_id
1 'polypeptide(L)'
;MRLFQNSGLYPSYLPRLNQLAAKASTFAARRDVFLHDRFGAAHFLEPVLDGAPEAFFTNGDDEVLQRQWAREQGMKGTPTLEAILLAQIEHHRTDVFYNLDPVRYASAFIARLPGCVKKTLCWRAAPSGNADLTAYGAVLGNFPSILDAWRSKGCRAELFFPAIDPVMEQYGHGERPIDVAFVGGYSRHHSARGRTLEQVAALAAERKIVFCLDASRLTRLAESAVGRLLPLQKHRRPDVIARIARLPLFGRDLYELFGSAKIVLNGAIDMAGNDRGNMRCFEAMGCGSLLVSDSGNYPEAMQEGVTMRTYDAPERAAEAISSSLQDWPQWAAIAASGRSRVQQTYSKASQWAQFTDLVARIEPC
;
A
#
# COMPACT_ATOMS: atom_id res chain seq x y z
N MET A 1 17.89 8.04 18.18
CA MET A 1 17.99 7.68 16.76
C MET A 1 17.11 8.65 15.97
N ARG A 2 17.69 9.45 15.11
CA ARG A 2 16.95 10.38 14.24
C ARG A 2 16.57 9.67 12.95
N LEU A 3 15.28 9.39 12.83
CA LEU A 3 14.69 8.67 11.70
C LEU A 3 14.26 9.64 10.59
N PHE A 4 14.62 9.35 9.35
CA PHE A 4 14.06 10.01 8.18
C PHE A 4 13.33 8.97 7.31
N GLN A 5 12.04 9.12 7.15
CA GLN A 5 11.24 8.24 6.29
C GLN A 5 10.77 8.99 5.05
N ASN A 6 11.14 8.49 3.86
CA ASN A 6 10.66 8.98 2.58
C ASN A 6 9.63 8.02 1.98
N SER A 7 8.58 8.56 1.36
CA SER A 7 7.59 7.79 0.61
C SER A 7 7.35 8.40 -0.76
N GLY A 8 7.05 7.57 -1.75
CA GLY A 8 6.57 8.01 -3.06
C GLY A 8 5.04 8.09 -3.12
N LEU A 9 4.54 8.79 -4.13
CA LEU A 9 3.11 8.97 -4.39
C LEU A 9 2.66 8.21 -5.64
N TYR A 10 1.46 7.68 -5.62
CA TYR A 10 0.82 7.18 -6.84
C TYR A 10 0.21 8.33 -7.64
N PRO A 11 0.40 8.36 -8.97
CA PRO A 11 -0.20 9.38 -9.82
C PRO A 11 -1.73 9.47 -9.69
N SER A 12 -2.40 8.35 -9.40
CA SER A 12 -3.85 8.29 -9.18
C SER A 12 -4.29 8.87 -7.84
N TYR A 13 -3.38 9.01 -6.86
CA TYR A 13 -3.64 9.61 -5.56
C TYR A 13 -3.45 11.15 -5.56
N LEU A 14 -2.59 11.67 -6.44
CA LEU A 14 -2.26 13.11 -6.47
C LEU A 14 -3.48 14.05 -6.54
N PRO A 15 -4.54 13.77 -7.34
CA PRO A 15 -5.72 14.64 -7.36
C PRO A 15 -6.39 14.75 -5.98
N ARG A 16 -6.49 13.64 -5.23
CA ARG A 16 -7.03 13.64 -3.87
C ARG A 16 -6.16 14.46 -2.92
N LEU A 17 -4.85 14.22 -2.92
CA LEU A 17 -3.93 14.98 -2.08
C LEU A 17 -4.02 16.49 -2.36
N ASN A 18 -4.05 16.88 -3.62
CA ASN A 18 -4.18 18.29 -4.00
C ASN A 18 -5.50 18.90 -3.56
N GLN A 19 -6.59 18.15 -3.61
CA GLN A 19 -7.89 18.60 -3.11
C GLN A 19 -7.87 18.78 -1.58
N LEU A 20 -7.38 17.77 -0.84
CA LEU A 20 -7.30 17.83 0.62
C LEU A 20 -6.37 18.94 1.10
N ALA A 21 -5.23 19.11 0.43
CA ALA A 21 -4.19 20.08 0.78
C ALA A 21 -4.38 21.46 0.09
N ALA A 22 -5.56 21.77 -0.49
CA ALA A 22 -5.79 23.01 -1.24
C ALA A 22 -5.53 24.29 -0.43
N LYS A 23 -5.65 24.21 0.89
CA LYS A 23 -5.38 25.34 1.82
C LYS A 23 -4.03 25.24 2.52
N ALA A 24 -3.25 24.20 2.27
CA ALA A 24 -1.96 24.00 2.91
C ALA A 24 -0.89 24.86 2.22
N SER A 25 -0.44 25.93 2.88
CA SER A 25 0.53 26.89 2.35
C SER A 25 1.98 26.60 2.79
N THR A 26 2.18 25.66 3.73
CA THR A 26 3.50 25.29 4.27
C THR A 26 3.81 23.83 4.06
N PHE A 27 5.11 23.48 4.12
CA PHE A 27 5.57 22.10 4.08
C PHE A 27 4.89 21.26 5.17
N ALA A 28 4.91 21.74 6.42
CA ALA A 28 4.31 21.02 7.53
C ALA A 28 2.81 20.79 7.33
N ALA A 29 2.06 21.82 6.92
CA ALA A 29 0.61 21.69 6.70
C ALA A 29 0.28 20.65 5.61
N ARG A 30 1.01 20.63 4.46
CA ARG A 30 0.77 19.66 3.40
C ARG A 30 1.16 18.24 3.80
N ARG A 31 2.29 18.06 4.48
CA ARG A 31 2.73 16.79 5.06
C ARG A 31 1.69 16.24 6.03
N ASP A 32 1.19 17.07 6.93
CA ASP A 32 0.23 16.66 7.96
C ASP A 32 -1.11 16.27 7.36
N VAL A 33 -1.57 16.95 6.29
CA VAL A 33 -2.74 16.53 5.51
C VAL A 33 -2.52 15.13 4.91
N PHE A 34 -1.35 14.86 4.33
CA PHE A 34 -1.03 13.54 3.79
C PHE A 34 -1.03 12.46 4.87
N LEU A 35 -0.35 12.69 5.99
CA LEU A 35 -0.30 11.74 7.11
C LEU A 35 -1.68 11.52 7.73
N HIS A 36 -2.53 12.57 7.80
CA HIS A 36 -3.89 12.46 8.30
C HIS A 36 -4.80 11.63 7.38
N ASP A 37 -4.62 11.69 6.07
CA ASP A 37 -5.39 10.90 5.11
C ASP A 37 -5.07 9.39 5.17
N ARG A 38 -3.94 8.99 5.77
CA ARG A 38 -3.56 7.58 6.00
C ARG A 38 -3.26 6.79 4.72
N PHE A 39 -3.01 7.43 3.59
CA PHE A 39 -2.61 6.74 2.37
C PHE A 39 -1.25 6.05 2.56
N GLY A 40 -1.24 4.71 2.54
CA GLY A 40 -0.02 3.91 2.75
C GLY A 40 0.44 3.79 4.20
N ALA A 41 -0.40 4.18 5.18
CA ALA A 41 -0.05 4.19 6.60
C ALA A 41 0.42 2.83 7.15
N ALA A 42 0.05 1.71 6.52
CA ALA A 42 0.57 0.39 6.89
C ALA A 42 2.11 0.29 6.85
N HIS A 43 2.76 1.12 6.03
CA HIS A 43 4.22 1.18 5.89
C HIS A 43 4.89 2.30 6.70
N PHE A 44 4.12 3.20 7.31
CA PHE A 44 4.69 4.27 8.12
C PHE A 44 5.01 3.75 9.52
N LEU A 45 6.21 4.07 9.97
CA LEU A 45 6.66 3.69 11.31
C LEU A 45 5.96 4.52 12.38
N GLU A 46 5.79 3.93 13.56
CA GLU A 46 5.07 4.55 14.68
C GLU A 46 5.55 5.98 14.99
N PRO A 47 6.87 6.30 15.08
CA PRO A 47 7.32 7.66 15.38
C PRO A 47 6.90 8.69 14.33
N VAL A 48 6.73 8.28 13.06
CA VAL A 48 6.23 9.16 11.99
C VAL A 48 4.74 9.49 12.19
N LEU A 49 3.95 8.47 12.53
CA LEU A 49 2.50 8.64 12.74
C LEU A 49 2.18 9.44 14.00
N ASP A 50 3.02 9.30 15.03
CA ASP A 50 2.88 10.00 16.30
C ASP A 50 3.47 11.43 16.27
N GLY A 51 4.13 11.81 15.17
CA GLY A 51 4.78 13.10 15.03
C GLY A 51 5.96 13.31 15.99
N ALA A 52 6.69 12.23 16.31
CA ALA A 52 7.83 12.29 17.20
C ALA A 52 8.92 13.27 16.67
N PRO A 53 9.51 14.12 17.51
CA PRO A 53 10.51 15.10 17.10
C PRO A 53 11.74 14.51 16.38
N GLU A 54 12.07 13.25 16.69
CA GLU A 54 13.18 12.52 16.11
C GLU A 54 12.84 11.89 14.77
N ALA A 55 11.57 11.94 14.34
CA ALA A 55 11.11 11.39 13.08
C ALA A 55 10.77 12.49 12.08
N PHE A 56 11.43 12.46 10.92
CA PHE A 56 11.09 13.32 9.80
C PHE A 56 10.44 12.49 8.69
N PHE A 57 9.33 13.01 8.15
CA PHE A 57 8.64 12.38 7.04
C PHE A 57 8.50 13.33 5.86
N THR A 58 8.66 12.79 4.64
CA THR A 58 8.42 13.52 3.41
C THR A 58 7.95 12.61 2.28
N ASN A 59 7.26 13.18 1.27
CA ASN A 59 7.08 12.57 -0.03
C ASN A 59 8.08 13.22 -0.99
N GLY A 60 9.20 12.53 -1.27
CA GLY A 60 10.29 13.08 -2.05
C GLY A 60 9.94 13.39 -3.51
N ASP A 61 8.86 12.82 -4.02
CA ASP A 61 8.32 13.03 -5.37
C ASP A 61 7.12 13.99 -5.42
N ASP A 62 6.62 14.51 -4.28
CA ASP A 62 5.62 15.57 -4.26
C ASP A 62 6.28 16.94 -4.54
N GLU A 63 6.29 17.35 -5.80
CA GLU A 63 6.93 18.60 -6.20
C GLU A 63 6.42 19.81 -5.41
N VAL A 64 5.13 19.88 -5.11
CA VAL A 64 4.54 20.99 -4.34
C VAL A 64 5.11 21.02 -2.92
N LEU A 65 5.11 19.86 -2.25
CA LEU A 65 5.66 19.72 -0.90
C LEU A 65 7.16 20.07 -0.85
N GLN A 66 7.94 19.52 -1.78
CA GLN A 66 9.38 19.73 -1.85
C GLN A 66 9.73 21.22 -2.13
N ARG A 67 9.01 21.87 -3.06
CA ARG A 67 9.20 23.29 -3.38
C ARG A 67 8.80 24.19 -2.21
N GLN A 68 7.79 23.82 -1.42
CA GLN A 68 7.42 24.57 -0.21
C GLN A 68 8.56 24.53 0.80
N TRP A 69 9.10 23.34 1.11
CA TRP A 69 10.22 23.20 2.03
C TRP A 69 11.44 23.99 1.56
N ALA A 70 11.83 23.88 0.29
CA ALA A 70 12.98 24.60 -0.26
C ALA A 70 12.84 26.12 -0.10
N ARG A 71 11.65 26.68 -0.31
CA ARG A 71 11.37 28.10 -0.09
C ARG A 71 11.47 28.50 1.38
N GLU A 72 10.89 27.69 2.28
CA GLU A 72 10.90 27.92 3.72
C GLU A 72 12.35 27.89 4.30
N GLN A 73 13.22 27.09 3.68
CA GLN A 73 14.64 27.03 4.05
C GLN A 73 15.54 28.01 3.29
N GLY A 74 14.97 28.88 2.46
CA GLY A 74 15.73 29.89 1.71
C GLY A 74 16.67 29.32 0.64
N MET A 75 16.38 28.11 0.10
CA MET A 75 17.20 27.53 -0.97
C MET A 75 17.10 28.38 -2.23
N LYS A 76 18.26 28.80 -2.77
CA LYS A 76 18.33 29.66 -3.95
C LYS A 76 18.13 28.87 -5.25
N GLY A 77 17.60 29.54 -6.28
CA GLY A 77 17.40 28.99 -7.62
C GLY A 77 16.26 27.97 -7.69
N THR A 78 16.40 26.99 -8.58
CA THR A 78 15.41 25.91 -8.79
C THR A 78 16.08 24.56 -8.51
N PRO A 79 16.27 24.18 -7.23
CA PRO A 79 16.93 22.93 -6.88
C PRO A 79 16.11 21.73 -7.39
N THR A 80 16.82 20.64 -7.74
CA THR A 80 16.16 19.37 -8.09
C THR A 80 15.49 18.75 -6.87
N LEU A 81 14.50 17.85 -7.06
CA LEU A 81 13.85 17.15 -5.95
C LEU A 81 14.86 16.33 -5.14
N GLU A 82 15.87 15.74 -5.78
CA GLU A 82 16.97 15.04 -5.09
C GLU A 82 17.79 16.00 -4.22
N ALA A 83 18.14 17.19 -4.72
CA ALA A 83 18.90 18.17 -3.95
C ALA A 83 18.10 18.64 -2.72
N ILE A 84 16.79 18.80 -2.86
CA ILE A 84 15.91 19.15 -1.74
C ILE A 84 15.89 18.00 -0.72
N LEU A 85 15.71 16.77 -1.16
CA LEU A 85 15.67 15.60 -0.28
C LEU A 85 16.99 15.44 0.49
N LEU A 86 18.16 15.61 -0.16
CA LEU A 86 19.47 15.58 0.50
C LEU A 86 19.59 16.69 1.56
N ALA A 87 19.13 17.92 1.24
CA ALA A 87 19.12 19.03 2.17
C ALA A 87 18.18 18.77 3.37
N GLN A 88 17.02 18.14 3.17
CA GLN A 88 16.12 17.72 4.25
C GLN A 88 16.79 16.70 5.18
N ILE A 89 17.47 15.70 4.62
CA ILE A 89 18.19 14.67 5.36
C ILE A 89 19.31 15.29 6.22
N GLU A 90 20.07 16.23 5.65
CA GLU A 90 21.11 16.96 6.36
C GLU A 90 20.55 17.88 7.44
N HIS A 91 19.51 18.68 7.12
CA HIS A 91 18.83 19.56 8.05
C HIS A 91 18.32 18.81 9.28
N HIS A 92 17.70 17.63 9.05
CA HIS A 92 17.21 16.77 10.12
C HIS A 92 18.35 16.08 10.89
N ARG A 93 19.61 16.12 10.42
CA ARG A 93 20.75 15.39 11.05
C ARG A 93 20.42 13.90 11.19
N THR A 94 19.97 13.30 10.12
CA THR A 94 19.44 11.93 10.06
C THR A 94 20.49 10.88 10.46
N ASP A 95 20.17 9.98 11.38
CA ASP A 95 20.96 8.78 11.66
C ASP A 95 20.57 7.61 10.76
N VAL A 96 19.26 7.42 10.54
CA VAL A 96 18.69 6.30 9.78
C VAL A 96 17.79 6.83 8.67
N PHE A 97 18.13 6.53 7.43
CA PHE A 97 17.31 6.84 6.26
C PHE A 97 16.52 5.60 5.84
N TYR A 98 15.18 5.68 5.94
CA TYR A 98 14.26 4.64 5.50
C TYR A 98 13.45 5.10 4.29
N ASN A 99 13.57 4.40 3.16
CA ASN A 99 13.03 4.82 1.88
C ASN A 99 11.99 3.84 1.32
N LEU A 100 10.76 4.30 1.08
CA LEU A 100 9.68 3.53 0.47
C LEU A 100 9.60 3.72 -1.07
N ASP A 101 10.47 4.57 -1.65
CA ASP A 101 10.59 4.77 -3.11
C ASP A 101 12.02 4.50 -3.62
N PRO A 102 12.55 3.26 -3.41
CA PRO A 102 13.95 2.99 -3.70
C PRO A 102 14.27 2.89 -5.20
N VAL A 103 13.27 2.77 -6.07
CA VAL A 103 13.50 2.78 -7.53
C VAL A 103 13.90 4.18 -8.01
N ARG A 104 13.30 5.22 -7.44
CA ARG A 104 13.65 6.61 -7.72
C ARG A 104 14.98 6.99 -7.05
N TYR A 105 15.16 6.59 -5.81
CA TYR A 105 16.33 6.91 -4.98
C TYR A 105 17.18 5.64 -4.80
N ALA A 106 17.76 5.15 -5.91
CA ALA A 106 18.55 3.92 -5.98
C ALA A 106 20.00 4.13 -5.45
N SER A 107 20.89 3.17 -5.62
CA SER A 107 22.26 3.18 -5.11
C SER A 107 23.05 4.46 -5.43
N ALA A 108 22.84 5.04 -6.61
CA ALA A 108 23.47 6.31 -6.98
C ALA A 108 23.06 7.50 -6.09
N PHE A 109 21.82 7.50 -5.58
CA PHE A 109 21.37 8.50 -4.60
C PHE A 109 21.99 8.22 -3.22
N ILE A 110 22.03 6.96 -2.80
CA ILE A 110 22.59 6.55 -1.50
C ILE A 110 24.06 6.96 -1.36
N ALA A 111 24.83 6.83 -2.44
CA ALA A 111 26.25 7.26 -2.47
C ALA A 111 26.45 8.78 -2.25
N ARG A 112 25.40 9.58 -2.31
CA ARG A 112 25.43 11.04 -2.14
C ARG A 112 24.85 11.51 -0.81
N LEU A 113 24.45 10.59 0.06
CA LEU A 113 23.85 10.95 1.36
C LEU A 113 24.83 11.76 2.22
N PRO A 114 24.33 12.73 3.01
CA PRO A 114 25.15 13.47 3.96
C PRO A 114 25.81 12.54 4.99
N GLY A 115 27.04 12.88 5.43
CA GLY A 115 27.82 12.07 6.37
C GLY A 115 27.21 11.89 7.77
N CYS A 116 26.07 12.54 8.07
CA CYS A 116 25.33 12.27 9.30
C CYS A 116 24.56 10.94 9.23
N VAL A 117 24.21 10.45 8.03
CA VAL A 117 23.49 9.19 7.84
C VAL A 117 24.41 8.03 8.13
N LYS A 118 24.01 7.20 9.08
CA LYS A 118 24.79 6.02 9.51
C LYS A 118 24.25 4.73 8.93
N LYS A 119 22.92 4.66 8.66
CA LYS A 119 22.27 3.43 8.19
C LYS A 119 21.17 3.76 7.19
N THR A 120 21.06 2.88 6.19
CA THR A 120 20.09 3.05 5.10
C THR A 120 19.28 1.78 4.92
N LEU A 121 17.95 1.92 4.89
CA LEU A 121 17.04 0.83 4.62
C LEU A 121 16.04 1.25 3.54
N CYS A 122 15.56 0.30 2.77
CA CYS A 122 14.45 0.57 1.86
C CYS A 122 13.41 -0.54 1.89
N TRP A 123 12.18 -0.19 1.56
CA TRP A 123 11.09 -1.14 1.36
C TRP A 123 10.92 -1.46 -0.12
N ARG A 124 10.93 -2.75 -0.45
CA ARG A 124 10.61 -3.17 -1.81
C ARG A 124 9.99 -4.56 -1.87
N ALA A 125 8.66 -4.62 -2.02
CA ALA A 125 7.88 -5.85 -2.13
C ALA A 125 7.46 -6.16 -3.58
N ALA A 126 8.26 -5.77 -4.57
CA ALA A 126 8.04 -6.07 -5.98
C ALA A 126 9.37 -6.14 -6.74
N PRO A 127 9.46 -6.89 -7.83
CA PRO A 127 10.59 -6.83 -8.75
C PRO A 127 10.79 -5.40 -9.27
N SER A 128 12.02 -4.99 -9.51
CA SER A 128 12.37 -3.62 -9.90
C SER A 128 13.20 -3.56 -11.18
N GLY A 129 13.05 -4.54 -12.05
CA GLY A 129 13.82 -4.56 -13.31
C GLY A 129 15.33 -4.38 -13.06
N ASN A 130 15.89 -3.29 -13.58
CA ASN A 130 17.32 -2.98 -13.49
C ASN A 130 17.69 -2.04 -12.32
N ALA A 131 16.79 -1.78 -11.38
CA ALA A 131 17.13 -0.93 -10.24
C ALA A 131 18.24 -1.57 -9.41
N ASP A 132 19.26 -0.77 -9.10
CA ASP A 132 20.36 -1.15 -8.23
C ASP A 132 20.07 -0.65 -6.80
N LEU A 133 19.97 -1.58 -5.84
CA LEU A 133 19.73 -1.29 -4.42
C LEU A 133 20.89 -1.79 -3.54
N THR A 134 22.05 -2.13 -4.12
CA THR A 134 23.18 -2.73 -3.40
C THR A 134 23.83 -1.78 -2.39
N ALA A 135 23.69 -0.45 -2.58
CA ALA A 135 24.20 0.52 -1.63
C ALA A 135 23.31 0.72 -0.38
N TYR A 136 22.10 0.14 -0.35
CA TYR A 136 21.31 0.13 0.88
C TYR A 136 21.86 -0.89 1.88
N GLY A 137 21.93 -0.52 3.16
CA GLY A 137 22.29 -1.44 4.23
C GLY A 137 21.33 -2.64 4.34
N ALA A 138 20.04 -2.47 4.00
CA ALA A 138 19.11 -3.57 3.80
C ALA A 138 17.91 -3.20 2.93
N VAL A 139 17.42 -4.19 2.16
CA VAL A 139 16.13 -4.18 1.46
C VAL A 139 15.12 -4.92 2.32
N LEU A 140 14.02 -4.26 2.68
CA LEU A 140 12.95 -4.83 3.47
C LEU A 140 11.75 -5.20 2.58
N GLY A 141 11.06 -6.26 2.94
CA GLY A 141 9.85 -6.70 2.24
C GLY A 141 9.17 -7.84 2.98
N ASN A 142 7.94 -8.12 2.59
CA ASN A 142 7.12 -9.17 3.22
C ASN A 142 6.88 -10.38 2.32
N PHE A 143 7.55 -10.46 1.17
CA PHE A 143 7.48 -11.60 0.25
C PHE A 143 8.84 -12.30 0.17
N PRO A 144 8.98 -13.50 0.76
CA PRO A 144 10.24 -14.26 0.75
C PRO A 144 10.84 -14.43 -0.66
N SER A 145 10.03 -14.76 -1.66
CA SER A 145 10.49 -14.92 -3.05
C SER A 145 11.09 -13.65 -3.64
N ILE A 146 10.54 -12.48 -3.31
CA ILE A 146 11.08 -11.19 -3.74
C ILE A 146 12.39 -10.87 -2.99
N LEU A 147 12.45 -11.18 -1.70
CA LEU A 147 13.67 -11.00 -0.91
C LEU A 147 14.81 -11.89 -1.42
N ASP A 148 14.52 -13.14 -1.81
CA ASP A 148 15.50 -14.04 -2.42
C ASP A 148 16.02 -13.50 -3.75
N ALA A 149 15.14 -12.90 -4.55
CA ALA A 149 15.54 -12.24 -5.79
C ALA A 149 16.45 -11.03 -5.52
N TRP A 150 16.28 -10.30 -4.43
CA TRP A 150 17.20 -9.23 -4.03
C TRP A 150 18.53 -9.78 -3.48
N ARG A 151 18.49 -10.85 -2.69
CA ARG A 151 19.70 -11.53 -2.21
C ARG A 151 20.57 -12.02 -3.37
N SER A 152 19.95 -12.59 -4.41
CA SER A 152 20.67 -13.04 -5.62
C SER A 152 21.35 -11.90 -6.40
N LYS A 153 20.92 -10.65 -6.18
CA LYS A 153 21.54 -9.43 -6.74
C LYS A 153 22.60 -8.83 -5.81
N GLY A 154 22.96 -9.49 -4.72
CA GLY A 154 23.95 -9.02 -3.76
C GLY A 154 23.42 -8.07 -2.67
N CYS A 155 22.10 -7.85 -2.59
CA CYS A 155 21.53 -7.05 -1.52
C CYS A 155 21.38 -7.87 -0.23
N ARG A 156 21.63 -7.26 0.92
CA ARG A 156 21.08 -7.76 2.17
C ARG A 156 19.57 -7.56 2.14
N ALA A 157 18.78 -8.61 2.33
CA ALA A 157 17.33 -8.52 2.27
C ALA A 157 16.69 -9.23 3.47
N GLU A 158 15.80 -8.52 4.17
CA GLU A 158 15.24 -8.92 5.46
C GLU A 158 13.70 -8.93 5.42
N LEU A 159 13.10 -9.89 6.11
CA LEU A 159 11.66 -9.98 6.24
C LEU A 159 11.15 -8.86 7.16
N PHE A 160 10.18 -8.12 6.66
CA PHE A 160 9.55 -7.04 7.40
C PHE A 160 8.10 -6.89 6.92
N PHE A 161 7.16 -6.69 7.83
CA PHE A 161 5.74 -6.67 7.48
C PHE A 161 5.13 -5.27 7.55
N PRO A 162 4.10 -4.97 6.72
CA PRO A 162 3.19 -3.87 6.97
C PRO A 162 2.54 -4.02 8.35
N ALA A 163 2.13 -2.92 8.95
CA ALA A 163 1.42 -2.96 10.24
C ALA A 163 0.01 -2.39 10.14
N ILE A 164 -0.83 -2.79 11.06
CA ILE A 164 -2.18 -2.26 11.20
C ILE A 164 -2.08 -0.81 11.68
N ASP A 165 -2.73 0.09 10.95
CA ASP A 165 -2.88 1.48 11.39
C ASP A 165 -3.92 1.54 12.52
N PRO A 166 -3.59 2.12 13.70
CA PRO A 166 -4.54 2.22 14.82
C PRO A 166 -5.86 2.92 14.47
N VAL A 167 -5.83 3.83 13.48
CA VAL A 167 -7.04 4.53 13.01
C VAL A 167 -8.08 3.58 12.40
N MET A 168 -7.68 2.39 11.92
CA MET A 168 -8.61 1.37 11.41
C MET A 168 -9.62 0.91 12.47
N GLU A 169 -9.29 1.04 13.78
CA GLU A 169 -10.19 0.73 14.88
C GLU A 169 -11.53 1.49 14.77
N GLN A 170 -11.48 2.74 14.31
CA GLN A 170 -12.66 3.59 14.17
C GLN A 170 -13.68 3.05 13.13
N TYR A 171 -13.24 2.21 12.22
CA TYR A 171 -14.04 1.67 11.11
C TYR A 171 -14.50 0.23 11.33
N GLY A 172 -13.99 -0.44 12.36
CA GLY A 172 -14.16 -1.87 12.55
C GLY A 172 -15.46 -2.33 13.22
N HIS A 173 -16.27 -1.42 13.74
CA HIS A 173 -17.42 -1.73 14.61
C HIS A 173 -18.80 -1.34 14.06
N GLY A 174 -18.85 -0.75 12.87
CA GLY A 174 -20.09 -0.29 12.23
C GLY A 174 -20.91 -1.41 11.57
N GLU A 175 -22.10 -1.05 11.10
CA GLU A 175 -22.88 -1.88 10.21
C GLU A 175 -22.15 -2.11 8.88
N ARG A 176 -22.34 -3.30 8.29
CA ARG A 176 -21.71 -3.70 7.03
C ARG A 176 -22.74 -3.88 5.91
N PRO A 177 -23.28 -2.77 5.37
CA PRO A 177 -24.32 -2.81 4.37
C PRO A 177 -23.83 -3.24 2.97
N ILE A 178 -22.52 -3.37 2.77
CA ILE A 178 -21.90 -3.83 1.51
C ILE A 178 -21.52 -5.30 1.68
N ASP A 179 -21.97 -6.15 0.74
CA ASP A 179 -21.63 -7.56 0.82
C ASP A 179 -20.17 -7.81 0.41
N VAL A 180 -19.72 -7.21 -0.69
CA VAL A 180 -18.34 -7.39 -1.17
C VAL A 180 -17.74 -6.08 -1.64
N ALA A 181 -16.53 -5.77 -1.18
CA ALA A 181 -15.73 -4.66 -1.68
C ALA A 181 -14.43 -5.17 -2.33
N PHE A 182 -13.98 -4.49 -3.38
CA PHE A 182 -12.65 -4.66 -3.96
C PHE A 182 -12.05 -3.28 -4.28
N VAL A 183 -10.78 -3.08 -3.94
CA VAL A 183 -10.03 -1.85 -4.28
C VAL A 183 -8.71 -2.23 -4.93
N GLY A 184 -8.51 -1.83 -6.17
CA GLY A 184 -7.29 -2.15 -6.91
C GLY A 184 -7.36 -1.82 -8.38
N GLY A 185 -6.43 -2.39 -9.16
CA GLY A 185 -6.44 -2.26 -10.61
C GLY A 185 -7.12 -3.44 -11.30
N TYR A 186 -7.88 -3.18 -12.35
CA TYR A 186 -8.24 -4.18 -13.34
C TYR A 186 -7.25 -4.12 -14.49
N SER A 187 -6.56 -5.23 -14.75
CA SER A 187 -5.59 -5.33 -15.84
C SER A 187 -5.74 -6.68 -16.54
N ARG A 188 -5.81 -6.67 -17.86
CA ARG A 188 -5.81 -7.89 -18.68
C ARG A 188 -4.48 -8.67 -18.62
N HIS A 189 -3.39 -8.02 -18.22
CA HIS A 189 -2.10 -8.68 -18.00
C HIS A 189 -2.12 -9.59 -16.76
N HIS A 190 -3.07 -9.40 -15.84
CA HIS A 190 -3.30 -10.26 -14.69
C HIS A 190 -4.55 -11.09 -14.93
N SER A 191 -4.45 -12.08 -15.81
CA SER A 191 -5.60 -12.85 -16.31
C SER A 191 -6.38 -13.57 -15.20
N ALA A 192 -5.69 -14.10 -14.19
CA ALA A 192 -6.33 -14.76 -13.04
C ALA A 192 -7.19 -13.76 -12.25
N ARG A 193 -6.61 -12.60 -11.88
CA ARG A 193 -7.36 -11.54 -11.19
C ARG A 193 -8.53 -11.03 -12.02
N GLY A 194 -8.35 -10.84 -13.34
CA GLY A 194 -9.41 -10.42 -14.24
C GLY A 194 -10.59 -11.38 -14.19
N ARG A 195 -10.36 -12.69 -14.34
CA ARG A 195 -11.40 -13.72 -14.24
C ARG A 195 -12.09 -13.72 -12.87
N THR A 196 -11.32 -13.65 -11.78
CA THR A 196 -11.88 -13.55 -10.42
C THR A 196 -12.85 -12.37 -10.31
N LEU A 197 -12.45 -11.18 -10.76
CA LEU A 197 -13.30 -9.99 -10.68
C LEU A 197 -14.55 -10.12 -11.55
N GLU A 198 -14.47 -10.72 -12.73
CA GLU A 198 -15.63 -10.95 -13.61
C GLU A 198 -16.63 -11.92 -12.98
N GLN A 199 -16.15 -13.02 -12.39
CA GLN A 199 -17.00 -13.99 -11.68
C GLN A 199 -17.71 -13.35 -10.49
N VAL A 200 -16.98 -12.59 -9.68
CA VAL A 200 -17.57 -11.92 -8.51
C VAL A 200 -18.50 -10.78 -8.93
N ALA A 201 -18.18 -10.03 -9.99
CA ALA A 201 -19.06 -8.99 -10.51
C ALA A 201 -20.42 -9.52 -10.99
N ALA A 202 -20.50 -10.78 -11.45
CA ALA A 202 -21.77 -11.41 -11.84
C ALA A 202 -22.76 -11.53 -10.66
N LEU A 203 -22.25 -11.61 -9.41
CA LEU A 203 -23.09 -11.63 -8.21
C LEU A 203 -23.80 -10.28 -7.94
N ALA A 204 -23.46 -9.20 -8.65
CA ALA A 204 -24.05 -7.88 -8.42
C ALA A 204 -25.56 -7.80 -8.74
N ALA A 205 -26.14 -8.82 -9.41
CA ALA A 205 -27.56 -8.93 -9.62
C ALA A 205 -28.34 -9.18 -8.30
N GLU A 206 -27.71 -9.85 -7.32
CA GLU A 206 -28.34 -10.30 -6.08
C GLU A 206 -27.66 -9.75 -4.83
N ARG A 207 -26.46 -9.20 -4.96
CA ARG A 207 -25.59 -8.78 -3.87
C ARG A 207 -25.08 -7.36 -4.06
N LYS A 208 -24.88 -6.65 -2.96
CA LYS A 208 -24.29 -5.28 -3.00
C LYS A 208 -22.78 -5.36 -3.14
N ILE A 209 -22.29 -5.24 -4.37
CA ILE A 209 -20.88 -5.32 -4.72
C ILE A 209 -20.35 -3.95 -5.09
N VAL A 210 -19.20 -3.58 -4.57
CA VAL A 210 -18.51 -2.31 -4.83
C VAL A 210 -17.08 -2.56 -5.27
N PHE A 211 -16.77 -2.23 -6.52
CA PHE A 211 -15.40 -2.26 -7.04
C PHE A 211 -14.88 -0.85 -7.26
N CYS A 212 -13.84 -0.46 -6.52
CA CYS A 212 -13.12 0.79 -6.72
C CYS A 212 -11.85 0.50 -7.53
N LEU A 213 -11.87 0.87 -8.82
CA LEU A 213 -10.87 0.43 -9.78
C LEU A 213 -10.05 1.61 -10.31
N ASP A 214 -8.72 1.50 -10.18
CA ASP A 214 -7.83 2.39 -10.93
C ASP A 214 -7.87 2.02 -12.42
N ALA A 215 -7.94 3.04 -13.27
CA ALA A 215 -8.00 2.89 -14.71
C ALA A 215 -6.78 3.54 -15.38
N SER A 216 -6.13 2.81 -16.26
CA SER A 216 -5.05 3.36 -17.09
C SER A 216 -5.57 4.51 -17.96
N ARG A 217 -4.65 5.36 -18.45
CA ARG A 217 -5.02 6.42 -19.40
C ARG A 217 -5.73 5.86 -20.64
N LEU A 218 -5.26 4.71 -21.15
CA LEU A 218 -5.86 4.04 -22.31
C LEU A 218 -7.25 3.48 -21.96
N THR A 219 -7.46 2.92 -20.77
CA THR A 219 -8.76 2.45 -20.34
C THR A 219 -9.76 3.61 -20.25
N ARG A 220 -9.36 4.72 -19.62
CA ARG A 220 -10.20 5.94 -19.54
C ARG A 220 -10.58 6.48 -20.91
N LEU A 221 -9.60 6.55 -21.83
CA LEU A 221 -9.87 6.96 -23.21
C LEU A 221 -10.82 5.99 -23.91
N ALA A 222 -10.58 4.68 -23.83
CA ALA A 222 -11.36 3.65 -24.51
C ALA A 222 -12.83 3.60 -24.02
N GLU A 223 -13.07 3.95 -22.76
CA GLU A 223 -14.41 3.98 -22.14
C GLU A 223 -15.13 5.34 -22.33
N SER A 224 -14.43 6.37 -22.79
CA SER A 224 -15.05 7.66 -23.12
C SER A 224 -15.95 7.59 -24.35
N ALA A 225 -16.85 8.58 -24.52
CA ALA A 225 -17.74 8.65 -25.69
C ALA A 225 -16.96 8.63 -27.01
N VAL A 226 -15.86 9.37 -27.12
CA VAL A 226 -14.99 9.38 -28.30
C VAL A 226 -14.24 8.05 -28.47
N GLY A 227 -13.73 7.49 -27.38
CA GLY A 227 -12.99 6.23 -27.41
C GLY A 227 -13.83 5.03 -27.83
N ARG A 228 -15.17 5.09 -27.64
CA ARG A 228 -16.08 4.05 -28.10
C ARG A 228 -16.14 3.96 -29.64
N LEU A 229 -15.84 5.04 -30.34
CA LEU A 229 -15.79 5.08 -31.79
C LEU A 229 -14.44 4.63 -32.37
N LEU A 230 -13.42 4.49 -31.50
CA LEU A 230 -12.06 4.11 -31.88
C LEU A 230 -11.84 2.58 -31.71
N PRO A 231 -10.87 1.97 -32.38
CA PRO A 231 -10.57 0.54 -32.27
C PRO A 231 -9.82 0.22 -30.95
N LEU A 232 -10.35 0.71 -29.83
CA LEU A 232 -9.77 0.57 -28.48
C LEU A 232 -10.47 -0.50 -27.63
N GLN A 233 -11.24 -1.39 -28.23
CA GLN A 233 -12.05 -2.39 -27.52
C GLN A 233 -11.20 -3.24 -26.57
N LYS A 234 -9.97 -3.57 -26.93
CA LYS A 234 -9.04 -4.34 -26.09
C LYS A 234 -8.64 -3.64 -24.78
N HIS A 235 -8.85 -2.32 -24.69
CA HIS A 235 -8.54 -1.54 -23.48
C HIS A 235 -9.77 -1.25 -22.61
N ARG A 236 -10.97 -1.63 -23.04
CA ARG A 236 -12.20 -1.49 -22.27
C ARG A 236 -12.32 -2.61 -21.23
N ARG A 237 -12.87 -2.27 -20.09
CA ARG A 237 -13.28 -3.29 -19.11
C ARG A 237 -14.49 -4.05 -19.63
N PRO A 238 -14.66 -5.33 -19.28
CA PRO A 238 -15.91 -6.07 -19.56
C PRO A 238 -17.13 -5.32 -18.99
N ASP A 239 -18.28 -5.42 -19.65
CA ASP A 239 -19.49 -4.70 -19.24
C ASP A 239 -19.92 -5.02 -17.81
N VAL A 240 -19.75 -6.27 -17.37
CA VAL A 240 -20.06 -6.71 -16.00
C VAL A 240 -19.21 -5.94 -14.98
N ILE A 241 -17.96 -5.66 -15.28
CA ILE A 241 -17.08 -4.84 -14.43
C ILE A 241 -17.43 -3.36 -14.55
N ALA A 242 -17.62 -2.87 -15.78
CA ALA A 242 -17.85 -1.45 -16.04
C ALA A 242 -19.12 -0.92 -15.34
N ARG A 243 -20.16 -1.76 -15.20
CA ARG A 243 -21.43 -1.41 -14.54
C ARG A 243 -21.30 -1.12 -13.05
N ILE A 244 -20.38 -1.81 -12.36
CA ILE A 244 -20.19 -1.70 -10.89
C ILE A 244 -18.92 -0.95 -10.49
N ALA A 245 -18.07 -0.63 -11.47
CA ALA A 245 -16.80 0.06 -11.23
C ALA A 245 -17.04 1.49 -10.76
N ARG A 246 -16.35 1.86 -9.68
CA ARG A 246 -16.27 3.22 -9.14
C ARG A 246 -14.86 3.75 -9.27
N LEU A 247 -14.71 5.05 -9.00
CA LEU A 247 -13.40 5.69 -8.91
C LEU A 247 -12.54 5.05 -7.82
N PRO A 248 -11.20 5.05 -7.96
CA PRO A 248 -10.31 4.52 -6.95
C PRO A 248 -10.47 5.27 -5.63
N LEU A 249 -10.38 4.54 -4.53
CA LEU A 249 -10.40 5.09 -3.17
C LEU A 249 -9.03 4.90 -2.51
N PHE A 250 -8.71 5.86 -1.64
CA PHE A 250 -7.44 5.90 -0.93
C PHE A 250 -7.64 6.36 0.52
N GLY A 251 -6.65 6.08 1.37
CA GLY A 251 -6.58 6.60 2.70
C GLY A 251 -7.79 6.23 3.57
N ARG A 252 -8.34 7.20 4.29
CA ARG A 252 -9.47 7.00 5.19
C ARG A 252 -10.76 6.57 4.47
N ASP A 253 -11.02 7.05 3.25
CA ASP A 253 -12.19 6.61 2.48
C ASP A 253 -12.11 5.12 2.12
N LEU A 254 -10.91 4.59 1.95
CA LEU A 254 -10.70 3.16 1.77
C LEU A 254 -11.00 2.39 3.05
N TYR A 255 -10.58 2.90 4.21
CA TYR A 255 -10.90 2.28 5.50
C TYR A 255 -12.41 2.29 5.77
N GLU A 256 -13.08 3.39 5.43
CA GLU A 256 -14.55 3.50 5.52
C GLU A 256 -15.25 2.46 4.64
N LEU A 257 -14.82 2.32 3.38
CA LEU A 257 -15.36 1.28 2.49
C LEU A 257 -15.15 -0.12 3.07
N PHE A 258 -13.95 -0.41 3.56
CA PHE A 258 -13.65 -1.72 4.13
C PHE A 258 -14.43 -1.94 5.44
N GLY A 259 -14.52 -0.95 6.31
CA GLY A 259 -15.34 -1.02 7.51
C GLY A 259 -16.83 -1.25 7.25
N SER A 260 -17.32 -0.80 6.09
CA SER A 260 -18.73 -0.96 5.66
C SER A 260 -18.98 -2.26 4.87
N ALA A 261 -17.95 -3.05 4.56
CA ALA A 261 -18.07 -4.27 3.78
C ALA A 261 -17.98 -5.52 4.67
N LYS A 262 -18.85 -6.51 4.41
CA LYS A 262 -18.74 -7.84 5.02
C LYS A 262 -17.45 -8.52 4.57
N ILE A 263 -17.25 -8.56 3.26
CA ILE A 263 -16.14 -9.24 2.59
C ILE A 263 -15.32 -8.21 1.83
N VAL A 264 -14.00 -8.26 2.00
CA VAL A 264 -13.04 -7.62 1.09
C VAL A 264 -12.37 -8.70 0.25
N LEU A 265 -12.62 -8.63 -1.06
CA LEU A 265 -11.95 -9.48 -2.02
C LEU A 265 -10.53 -8.95 -2.27
N ASN A 266 -9.56 -9.84 -2.24
CA ASN A 266 -8.21 -9.56 -2.69
C ASN A 266 -7.79 -10.61 -3.72
N GLY A 267 -6.76 -10.33 -4.47
CA GLY A 267 -6.15 -11.26 -5.41
C GLY A 267 -4.71 -10.85 -5.64
N ALA A 268 -3.79 -11.80 -5.60
CA ALA A 268 -2.39 -11.53 -5.85
C ALA A 268 -2.17 -11.01 -7.28
N ILE A 269 -1.07 -10.30 -7.42
CA ILE A 269 -0.45 -10.03 -8.72
C ILE A 269 0.67 -11.04 -8.90
N ASP A 270 0.84 -11.53 -10.14
CA ASP A 270 1.76 -12.64 -10.51
C ASP A 270 3.27 -12.30 -10.32
N MET A 271 3.62 -11.45 -9.37
CA MET A 271 4.99 -10.96 -9.17
C MET A 271 5.75 -11.62 -8.01
N ALA A 272 5.03 -12.21 -7.07
CA ALA A 272 5.60 -12.79 -5.85
C ALA A 272 5.43 -14.32 -5.79
N GLY A 273 5.26 -14.97 -6.93
CA GLY A 273 5.06 -16.42 -6.99
C GLY A 273 3.87 -16.86 -6.13
N ASN A 274 4.14 -17.72 -5.15
CA ASN A 274 3.12 -18.22 -4.23
C ASN A 274 2.96 -17.39 -2.95
N ASP A 275 3.78 -16.34 -2.76
CA ASP A 275 3.71 -15.48 -1.58
C ASP A 275 2.52 -14.53 -1.65
N ARG A 276 1.86 -14.34 -0.52
CA ARG A 276 0.66 -13.53 -0.33
C ARG A 276 0.82 -12.57 0.84
N GLY A 277 -0.14 -11.68 1.06
CA GLY A 277 -0.12 -10.75 2.17
C GLY A 277 0.31 -9.34 1.76
N ASN A 278 -0.18 -8.84 0.63
CA ASN A 278 0.00 -7.44 0.25
C ASN A 278 -0.70 -6.52 1.26
N MET A 279 -0.41 -5.23 1.20
CA MET A 279 -0.95 -4.20 2.11
C MET A 279 -2.49 -4.28 2.26
N ARG A 280 -3.22 -4.65 1.19
CA ARG A 280 -4.69 -4.79 1.22
C ARG A 280 -5.18 -5.83 2.21
N CYS A 281 -4.42 -6.91 2.42
CA CYS A 281 -4.77 -7.92 3.41
C CYS A 281 -4.79 -7.32 4.82
N PHE A 282 -3.77 -6.54 5.16
CA PHE A 282 -3.68 -5.86 6.45
C PHE A 282 -4.78 -4.82 6.64
N GLU A 283 -5.05 -4.01 5.60
CA GLU A 283 -6.10 -2.98 5.64
C GLU A 283 -7.49 -3.60 5.78
N ALA A 284 -7.82 -4.65 5.02
CA ALA A 284 -9.10 -5.33 5.07
C ALA A 284 -9.37 -5.94 6.46
N MET A 285 -8.40 -6.71 6.97
CA MET A 285 -8.51 -7.35 8.26
C MET A 285 -8.47 -6.33 9.41
N GLY A 286 -7.64 -5.30 9.32
CA GLY A 286 -7.58 -4.20 10.29
C GLY A 286 -8.90 -3.46 10.44
N CYS A 287 -9.64 -3.26 9.35
CA CYS A 287 -11.01 -2.72 9.33
C CYS A 287 -12.09 -3.76 9.69
N GLY A 288 -11.70 -5.01 10.01
CA GLY A 288 -12.60 -6.06 10.49
C GLY A 288 -13.48 -6.71 9.42
N SER A 289 -13.16 -6.56 8.13
CA SER A 289 -13.81 -7.32 7.06
C SER A 289 -13.27 -8.73 6.99
N LEU A 290 -14.10 -9.68 6.56
CA LEU A 290 -13.60 -10.99 6.14
C LEU A 290 -12.74 -10.81 4.90
N LEU A 291 -11.46 -11.14 4.99
CA LEU A 291 -10.58 -11.21 3.83
C LEU A 291 -10.89 -12.49 3.04
N VAL A 292 -11.28 -12.36 1.79
CA VAL A 292 -11.37 -13.48 0.83
C VAL A 292 -10.34 -13.26 -0.26
N SER A 293 -9.40 -14.20 -0.41
CA SER A 293 -8.25 -14.03 -1.31
C SER A 293 -7.83 -15.36 -1.93
N ASP A 294 -6.99 -15.32 -2.97
CA ASP A 294 -6.44 -16.53 -3.59
C ASP A 294 -5.49 -17.29 -2.64
N SER A 295 -5.46 -18.61 -2.76
CA SER A 295 -4.57 -19.48 -1.97
C SER A 295 -3.09 -19.16 -2.19
N GLY A 296 -2.27 -19.42 -1.16
CA GLY A 296 -0.82 -19.20 -1.21
C GLY A 296 -0.20 -19.13 0.18
N ASN A 297 1.06 -18.66 0.24
CA ASN A 297 1.83 -18.55 1.48
C ASN A 297 1.54 -17.19 2.12
N TYR A 298 0.73 -17.18 3.16
CA TYR A 298 0.36 -15.98 3.91
C TYR A 298 1.25 -15.74 5.14
N PRO A 299 1.34 -14.48 5.64
CA PRO A 299 1.89 -14.21 6.96
C PRO A 299 1.19 -15.02 8.06
N GLU A 300 1.91 -15.34 9.13
CA GLU A 300 1.50 -16.28 10.19
C GLU A 300 0.09 -16.00 10.76
N ALA A 301 -0.28 -14.73 10.94
CA ALA A 301 -1.59 -14.38 11.49
C ALA A 301 -2.75 -14.54 10.48
N MET A 302 -2.48 -14.84 9.22
CA MET A 302 -3.46 -14.95 8.14
C MET A 302 -3.64 -16.42 7.76
N GLN A 303 -4.65 -17.09 8.33
CA GLN A 303 -4.85 -18.53 8.20
C GLN A 303 -6.25 -18.85 7.67
N GLU A 304 -6.31 -19.72 6.64
CA GLU A 304 -7.56 -20.22 6.07
C GLU A 304 -8.46 -20.84 7.13
N GLY A 305 -9.75 -20.50 7.11
CA GLY A 305 -10.76 -21.03 8.03
C GLY A 305 -10.65 -20.57 9.48
N VAL A 306 -9.60 -19.82 9.85
CA VAL A 306 -9.33 -19.35 11.22
C VAL A 306 -9.41 -17.83 11.31
N THR A 307 -8.81 -17.14 10.35
CA THR A 307 -8.71 -15.67 10.33
C THR A 307 -9.11 -15.04 9.00
N MET A 308 -9.21 -15.83 7.95
CA MET A 308 -9.60 -15.43 6.61
C MET A 308 -10.17 -16.60 5.81
N ARG A 309 -10.59 -16.34 4.58
CA ARG A 309 -10.99 -17.37 3.62
C ARG A 309 -10.17 -17.28 2.34
N THR A 310 -9.80 -18.46 1.77
CA THR A 310 -9.13 -18.52 0.47
C THR A 310 -9.96 -19.22 -0.59
N TYR A 311 -9.60 -19.01 -1.85
CA TYR A 311 -10.07 -19.79 -3.00
C TYR A 311 -8.86 -20.23 -3.83
N ASP A 312 -8.94 -21.43 -4.41
CA ASP A 312 -7.84 -22.07 -5.14
C ASP A 312 -7.83 -21.76 -6.66
N ALA A 313 -8.95 -21.29 -7.19
CA ALA A 313 -9.08 -20.94 -8.59
C ALA A 313 -10.01 -19.71 -8.76
N PRO A 314 -9.78 -18.85 -9.78
CA PRO A 314 -10.60 -17.68 -10.03
C PRO A 314 -12.10 -17.99 -10.11
N GLU A 315 -12.45 -19.12 -10.68
CA GLU A 315 -13.83 -19.58 -10.88
C GLU A 315 -14.52 -19.93 -9.55
N ARG A 316 -13.76 -20.25 -8.50
CA ARG A 316 -14.29 -20.58 -7.16
C ARG A 316 -14.45 -19.36 -6.24
N ALA A 317 -13.96 -18.20 -6.63
CA ALA A 317 -14.07 -17.00 -5.81
C ALA A 317 -15.52 -16.60 -5.53
N ALA A 318 -16.39 -16.67 -6.53
CA ALA A 318 -17.81 -16.35 -6.40
C ALA A 318 -18.54 -17.35 -5.48
N GLU A 319 -18.19 -18.65 -5.55
CA GLU A 319 -18.73 -19.70 -4.67
C GLU A 319 -18.28 -19.47 -3.22
N ALA A 320 -16.98 -19.19 -3.00
CA ALA A 320 -16.45 -18.89 -1.68
C ALA A 320 -17.15 -17.68 -1.05
N ILE A 321 -17.37 -16.61 -1.81
CA ILE A 321 -18.10 -15.43 -1.37
C ILE A 321 -19.56 -15.77 -1.04
N SER A 322 -20.27 -16.45 -1.95
CA SER A 322 -21.70 -16.77 -1.79
C SER A 322 -21.95 -17.63 -0.56
N SER A 323 -21.15 -18.68 -0.35
CA SER A 323 -21.27 -19.55 0.83
C SER A 323 -20.86 -18.83 2.12
N SER A 324 -19.89 -17.90 2.09
CA SER A 324 -19.59 -17.07 3.27
C SER A 324 -20.75 -16.14 3.64
N LEU A 325 -21.44 -15.57 2.65
CA LEU A 325 -22.59 -14.71 2.90
C LEU A 325 -23.84 -15.49 3.35
N GLN A 326 -24.00 -16.76 2.93
CA GLN A 326 -25.07 -17.64 3.38
C GLN A 326 -24.92 -18.01 4.85
N ASP A 327 -23.71 -18.28 5.31
CA ASP A 327 -23.39 -18.58 6.71
C ASP A 327 -22.61 -17.42 7.35
N TRP A 328 -23.14 -16.20 7.18
CA TRP A 328 -22.47 -14.99 7.64
C TRP A 328 -22.12 -14.98 9.13
N PRO A 329 -22.95 -15.48 10.09
CA PRO A 329 -22.58 -15.49 11.50
C PRO A 329 -21.25 -16.20 11.79
N GLN A 330 -21.01 -17.36 11.16
CA GLN A 330 -19.75 -18.10 11.30
C GLN A 330 -18.57 -17.27 10.75
N TRP A 331 -18.73 -16.76 9.53
CA TRP A 331 -17.65 -16.02 8.87
C TRP A 331 -17.39 -14.63 9.48
N ALA A 332 -18.39 -14.02 10.11
CA ALA A 332 -18.23 -12.83 10.92
C ALA A 332 -17.34 -13.09 12.15
N ALA A 333 -17.50 -14.26 12.79
CA ALA A 333 -16.64 -14.65 13.91
C ALA A 333 -15.18 -14.89 13.46
N ILE A 334 -14.99 -15.49 12.28
CA ILE A 334 -13.66 -15.66 11.67
C ILE A 334 -13.04 -14.29 11.33
N ALA A 335 -13.81 -13.35 10.78
CA ALA A 335 -13.34 -11.99 10.50
C ALA A 335 -12.93 -11.25 11.78
N ALA A 336 -13.70 -11.38 12.86
CA ALA A 336 -13.36 -10.80 14.17
C ALA A 336 -12.07 -11.42 14.76
N SER A 337 -11.93 -12.76 14.66
CA SER A 337 -10.70 -13.45 15.05
C SER A 337 -9.51 -12.96 14.23
N GLY A 338 -9.69 -12.81 12.92
CA GLY A 338 -8.68 -12.30 12.00
C GLY A 338 -8.22 -10.89 12.38
N ARG A 339 -9.16 -9.97 12.62
CA ARG A 339 -8.87 -8.62 13.09
C ARG A 339 -8.04 -8.63 14.37
N SER A 340 -8.50 -9.34 15.40
CA SER A 340 -7.80 -9.42 16.68
C SER A 340 -6.37 -9.93 16.51
N ARG A 341 -6.19 -10.98 15.72
CA ARG A 341 -4.89 -11.62 15.54
C ARG A 341 -3.91 -10.73 14.76
N VAL A 342 -4.35 -10.07 13.68
CA VAL A 342 -3.45 -9.15 12.93
C VAL A 342 -3.12 -7.89 13.75
N GLN A 343 -4.05 -7.38 14.56
CA GLN A 343 -3.78 -6.25 15.45
C GLN A 343 -2.73 -6.60 16.52
N GLN A 344 -2.78 -7.80 17.09
CA GLN A 344 -1.80 -8.27 18.06
C GLN A 344 -0.43 -8.50 17.44
N THR A 345 -0.39 -9.19 16.29
CA THR A 345 0.87 -9.61 15.66
C THR A 345 1.56 -8.47 14.90
N TYR A 346 0.79 -7.65 14.18
CA TYR A 346 1.29 -6.60 13.29
C TYR A 346 0.89 -5.21 13.75
N SER A 347 0.98 -4.93 15.06
CA SER A 347 0.78 -3.58 15.60
C SER A 347 1.90 -2.63 15.18
N LYS A 348 1.67 -1.30 15.27
CA LYS A 348 2.72 -0.31 15.03
C LYS A 348 3.88 -0.46 16.00
N ALA A 349 3.61 -0.75 17.26
CA ALA A 349 4.64 -1.01 18.26
C ALA A 349 5.48 -2.25 17.90
N SER A 350 4.85 -3.36 17.47
CA SER A 350 5.57 -4.56 17.01
C SER A 350 6.42 -4.27 15.76
N GLN A 351 5.87 -3.52 14.81
CA GLN A 351 6.61 -3.10 13.60
C GLN A 351 7.82 -2.23 13.96
N TRP A 352 7.63 -1.27 14.87
CA TRP A 352 8.71 -0.39 15.31
C TRP A 352 9.82 -1.15 16.05
N ALA A 353 9.46 -2.07 16.95
CA ALA A 353 10.42 -2.93 17.62
C ALA A 353 11.23 -3.77 16.62
N GLN A 354 10.56 -4.43 15.66
CA GLN A 354 11.25 -5.17 14.59
C GLN A 354 12.16 -4.26 13.76
N PHE A 355 11.72 -3.06 13.41
CA PHE A 355 12.52 -2.10 12.66
C PHE A 355 13.79 -1.70 13.41
N THR A 356 13.67 -1.39 14.71
CA THR A 356 14.82 -1.02 15.55
C THR A 356 15.83 -2.15 15.69
N ASP A 357 15.36 -3.40 15.82
CA ASP A 357 16.20 -4.58 15.85
C ASP A 357 16.94 -4.79 14.51
N LEU A 358 16.25 -4.58 13.39
CA LEU A 358 16.88 -4.62 12.07
C LEU A 358 17.96 -3.55 11.93
N VAL A 359 17.65 -2.30 12.32
CA VAL A 359 18.62 -1.20 12.33
C VAL A 359 19.84 -1.53 13.18
N ALA A 360 19.65 -2.15 14.35
CA ALA A 360 20.78 -2.51 15.23
C ALA A 360 21.74 -3.51 14.58
N ARG A 361 21.23 -4.42 13.74
CA ARG A 361 22.01 -5.49 13.08
C ARG A 361 22.68 -5.07 11.74
N ILE A 362 22.33 -3.90 11.21
CA ILE A 362 22.94 -3.38 9.97
C ILE A 362 24.25 -2.68 10.34
N GLU A 363 25.30 -2.91 9.56
CA GLU A 363 26.56 -2.19 9.70
C GLU A 363 26.39 -0.71 9.30
N PRO A 364 27.13 0.21 9.89
CA PRO A 364 27.15 1.60 9.44
C PRO A 364 27.62 1.72 7.99
N CYS A 365 27.06 2.72 7.26
CA CYS A 365 27.46 3.04 5.88
C CYS A 365 28.84 3.62 5.80
#